data_4b91a74947f07d691eb7fd24e68e4927
#
_entry.id   4b91a74947f07d691eb7fd24e68e4927
#
_cell.length_a   1.000
_cell.length_b   1.000
_cell.length_c   1.000
_cell.angle_alpha   90.00
_cell.angle_beta   90.00
_cell.angle_gamma   90.00
#
_symmetry.space_group_name_H-M   'P 1'
#
loop_
_entity.id
_entity.type
_entity.pdbx_description
1 polymer ?
#
loop_
_entity_poly.entity_id
_entity_poly.type
_entity_poly.pdbx_seq_one_letter_code
_entity_poly.pdbx_strand_id
1 'polypeptide(L)'
;MTDTNALQLGQATPFPTSPEEARLDRVPNPHADTDYVARFTAPEFTSICPVTGQPDFAILVIDYVPGDWLVESKSLKLYLGSFRNHGAFHEDCTVAIGKRLRDLLEPRYLRIGGFWYPRGGIPIDVFWQTGEPPKTVWLPDPGVPPYRGR
;
A
#
# COMPACT_ATOMS: atom_id res chain seq x y z
N MET A 1 -0.55 25.73 6.67
CA MET A 1 -0.13 24.86 7.80
C MET A 1 -1.15 23.74 7.91
N THR A 2 -0.71 22.49 7.88
CA THR A 2 -1.64 21.34 8.01
C THR A 2 -2.12 21.31 9.46
N ASP A 3 -3.42 21.24 9.66
CA ASP A 3 -3.97 21.02 10.99
C ASP A 3 -3.67 19.57 11.43
N THR A 4 -2.60 19.41 12.19
CA THR A 4 -2.17 18.10 12.69
C THR A 4 -3.17 17.50 13.68
N ASN A 5 -4.08 18.29 14.25
CA ASN A 5 -5.11 17.79 15.15
C ASN A 5 -6.19 16.98 14.40
N ALA A 6 -6.33 17.18 13.08
CA ALA A 6 -7.24 16.41 12.26
C ALA A 6 -6.64 15.06 11.82
N LEU A 7 -5.33 14.85 11.99
CA LEU A 7 -4.64 13.62 11.59
C LEU A 7 -4.66 12.59 12.73
N GLN A 8 -4.55 11.33 12.37
CA GLN A 8 -4.37 10.25 13.36
C GLN A 8 -2.98 10.28 14.00
N LEU A 9 -2.05 10.97 13.37
CA LEU A 9 -0.67 11.11 13.84
C LEU A 9 -0.63 11.69 15.26
N GLY A 10 0.09 10.99 16.15
CA GLY A 10 0.26 11.42 17.54
C GLY A 10 -0.94 11.16 18.45
N GLN A 11 -2.05 10.66 17.94
CA GLN A 11 -3.24 10.33 18.73
C GLN A 11 -3.35 8.84 19.02
N ALA A 12 -3.95 8.49 20.15
CA ALA A 12 -4.36 7.11 20.43
C ALA A 12 -5.54 6.79 19.49
N THR A 13 -5.29 5.90 18.54
CA THR A 13 -6.29 5.54 17.53
C THR A 13 -6.63 4.06 17.67
N PRO A 14 -7.92 3.69 17.77
CA PRO A 14 -8.33 2.30 17.75
C PRO A 14 -7.87 1.61 16.47
N PHE A 15 -7.46 0.35 16.59
CA PHE A 15 -7.08 -0.43 15.42
C PHE A 15 -8.34 -0.74 14.59
N PRO A 16 -8.39 -0.37 13.30
CA PRO A 16 -9.57 -0.61 12.47
C PRO A 16 -9.77 -2.11 12.24
N THR A 17 -11.04 -2.54 12.23
CA THR A 17 -11.39 -3.96 12.06
C THR A 17 -11.64 -4.34 10.61
N SER A 18 -11.79 -3.37 9.72
CA SER A 18 -11.95 -3.57 8.29
C SER A 18 -11.30 -2.46 7.49
N PRO A 19 -10.93 -2.71 6.21
CA PRO A 19 -10.39 -1.66 5.34
C PRO A 19 -11.36 -0.50 5.12
N GLU A 20 -12.66 -0.74 5.16
CA GLU A 20 -13.70 0.28 5.00
C GLU A 20 -13.73 1.24 6.18
N GLU A 21 -13.45 0.76 7.38
CA GLU A 21 -13.38 1.58 8.60
C GLU A 21 -12.09 2.38 8.68
N ALA A 22 -11.03 1.88 8.06
CA ALA A 22 -9.71 2.51 8.17
C ALA A 22 -9.70 3.84 7.42
N ARG A 23 -9.29 4.90 8.14
CA ARG A 23 -9.09 6.21 7.56
C ARG A 23 -7.64 6.33 7.08
N LEU A 24 -7.48 6.79 5.84
CA LEU A 24 -6.18 7.19 5.30
C LEU A 24 -6.08 8.71 5.31
N ASP A 25 -4.99 9.22 5.86
CA ASP A 25 -4.68 10.64 5.92
C ASP A 25 -3.60 10.99 4.89
N ARG A 26 -3.62 12.25 4.45
CA ARG A 26 -2.61 12.83 3.58
C ARG A 26 -2.09 14.13 4.15
N VAL A 27 -0.84 14.45 3.83
CA VAL A 27 -0.18 15.69 4.24
C VAL A 27 0.40 16.38 3.00
N PRO A 28 0.57 17.72 3.03
CA PRO A 28 1.17 18.42 1.90
C PRO A 28 2.58 17.94 1.60
N ASN A 29 2.90 17.80 0.30
CA ASN A 29 4.24 17.49 -0.16
C ASN A 29 5.09 18.78 -0.19
N PRO A 30 6.15 18.89 0.63
CA PRO A 30 6.99 20.08 0.64
C PRO A 30 7.85 20.24 -0.62
N HIS A 31 7.94 19.20 -1.46
CA HIS A 31 8.70 19.19 -2.70
C HIS A 31 7.83 18.88 -3.92
N ALA A 32 6.65 19.50 -3.97
CA ALA A 32 5.71 19.29 -5.09
C ALA A 32 6.24 19.84 -6.43
N ASP A 33 7.30 20.62 -6.42
CA ASP A 33 7.96 21.20 -7.57
C ASP A 33 8.95 20.26 -8.29
N THR A 34 9.19 19.06 -7.74
CA THR A 34 10.14 18.11 -8.32
C THR A 34 9.60 16.69 -8.24
N ASP A 35 10.02 15.84 -9.16
CA ASP A 35 9.67 14.43 -9.17
C ASP A 35 10.69 13.63 -8.34
N TYR A 36 10.17 12.76 -7.51
CA TYR A 36 10.95 11.75 -6.78
C TYR A 36 10.07 10.55 -6.49
N VAL A 37 10.68 9.43 -6.14
CA VAL A 37 9.96 8.20 -5.79
C VAL A 37 10.03 7.99 -4.29
N ALA A 38 8.88 7.79 -3.67
CA ALA A 38 8.77 7.32 -2.30
C ALA A 38 8.32 5.85 -2.31
N ARG A 39 8.99 5.01 -1.51
CA ARG A 39 8.69 3.59 -1.41
C ARG A 39 8.26 3.21 0.00
N PHE A 40 7.15 2.50 0.08
CA PHE A 40 6.77 1.75 1.28
C PHE A 40 6.92 0.25 1.03
N THR A 41 7.53 -0.43 1.97
CA THR A 41 7.61 -1.89 1.95
C THR A 41 6.90 -2.42 3.18
N ALA A 42 5.89 -3.26 2.97
CA ALA A 42 5.16 -3.92 4.04
C ALA A 42 5.44 -5.43 3.97
N PRO A 43 6.48 -5.92 4.70
CA PRO A 43 6.93 -7.31 4.56
C PRO A 43 6.06 -8.32 5.32
N GLU A 44 5.16 -7.84 6.17
CA GLU A 44 4.32 -8.69 7.02
C GLU A 44 2.82 -8.48 6.76
N PHE A 45 2.47 -8.14 5.52
CA PHE A 45 1.07 -7.95 5.17
C PHE A 45 0.29 -9.24 5.30
N THR A 46 -0.89 -9.16 5.92
CA THR A 46 -1.74 -10.31 6.20
C THR A 46 -3.19 -10.00 5.82
N SER A 47 -3.82 -10.94 5.15
CA SER A 47 -5.27 -10.99 4.95
C SER A 47 -5.77 -12.40 5.20
N ILE A 48 -7.03 -12.69 4.93
CA ILE A 48 -7.54 -14.05 5.00
C ILE A 48 -8.17 -14.46 3.68
N CYS A 49 -8.13 -15.77 3.42
CA CYS A 49 -8.82 -16.35 2.28
C CYS A 49 -10.33 -16.22 2.49
N PRO A 50 -11.07 -15.63 1.53
CA PRO A 50 -12.51 -15.47 1.68
C PRO A 50 -13.29 -16.79 1.66
N VAL A 51 -12.65 -17.88 1.20
CA VAL A 51 -13.28 -19.19 1.10
C VAL A 51 -12.97 -20.06 2.33
N THR A 52 -11.71 -20.13 2.74
CA THR A 52 -11.27 -21.04 3.80
C THR A 52 -11.05 -20.37 5.15
N GLY A 53 -10.95 -19.04 5.19
CA GLY A 53 -10.59 -18.30 6.41
C GLY A 53 -9.13 -18.46 6.82
N GLN A 54 -8.30 -19.12 6.02
CA GLN A 54 -6.87 -19.25 6.30
C GLN A 54 -6.14 -17.92 6.12
N PRO A 55 -5.12 -17.63 6.93
CA PRO A 55 -4.32 -16.42 6.75
C PRO A 55 -3.50 -16.49 5.47
N ASP A 56 -3.46 -15.38 4.77
CA ASP A 56 -2.63 -15.13 3.60
C ASP A 56 -1.58 -14.08 3.93
N PHE A 57 -0.36 -14.29 3.47
CA PHE A 57 0.77 -13.40 3.74
C PHE A 57 1.34 -12.86 2.44
N ALA A 58 1.79 -11.63 2.48
CA ALA A 58 2.44 -11.00 1.33
C ALA A 58 3.50 -9.99 1.77
N ILE A 59 4.44 -9.73 0.86
CA ILE A 59 5.25 -8.53 0.90
C ILE A 59 4.61 -7.54 -0.08
N LEU A 60 4.20 -6.38 0.40
CA LEU A 60 3.73 -5.31 -0.46
C LEU A 60 4.84 -4.30 -0.69
N VAL A 61 5.06 -3.90 -1.93
CA VAL A 61 5.97 -2.82 -2.29
C VAL A 61 5.15 -1.77 -3.04
N ILE A 62 5.09 -0.57 -2.47
CA ILE A 62 4.32 0.55 -3.00
C ILE A 62 5.30 1.66 -3.34
N ASP A 63 5.36 2.04 -4.61
CA ASP A 63 6.15 3.16 -5.09
C ASP A 63 5.21 4.23 -5.65
N TYR A 64 5.46 5.49 -5.32
CA TYR A 64 4.74 6.57 -5.95
C TYR A 64 5.60 7.82 -6.15
N VAL A 65 5.25 8.58 -7.17
CA VAL A 65 5.79 9.91 -7.43
C VAL A 65 4.73 10.90 -6.94
N PRO A 66 4.92 11.53 -5.78
CA PRO A 66 3.89 12.40 -5.23
C PRO A 66 3.72 13.67 -6.07
N GLY A 67 2.47 14.12 -6.18
CA GLY A 67 2.12 15.45 -6.60
C GLY A 67 2.07 16.37 -5.37
N ASP A 68 0.90 16.91 -5.08
CA ASP A 68 0.71 17.83 -3.96
C ASP A 68 0.67 17.15 -2.58
N TRP A 69 0.47 15.82 -2.55
CA TRP A 69 0.17 15.09 -1.32
C TRP A 69 1.10 13.92 -1.06
N LEU A 70 1.45 13.74 0.22
CA LEU A 70 2.09 12.53 0.75
C LEU A 70 1.08 11.76 1.60
N VAL A 71 1.16 10.43 1.58
CA VAL A 71 0.38 9.62 2.51
C VAL A 71 0.98 9.74 3.93
N GLU A 72 0.12 9.88 4.93
CA GLU A 72 0.54 9.89 6.32
C GLU A 72 0.81 8.43 6.76
N SER A 73 2.03 8.18 7.25
CA SER A 73 2.55 6.81 7.42
C SER A 73 1.85 6.01 8.53
N LYS A 74 1.40 6.64 9.60
CA LYS A 74 0.64 5.96 10.66
C LYS A 74 -0.72 5.50 10.16
N SER A 75 -1.41 6.36 9.40
CA SER A 75 -2.70 5.98 8.81
C SER A 75 -2.56 4.86 7.79
N LEU A 76 -1.47 4.86 7.01
CA LEU A 76 -1.16 3.77 6.09
C LEU A 76 -0.94 2.45 6.84
N LYS A 77 -0.17 2.48 7.92
CA LYS A 77 0.06 1.30 8.77
C LYS A 77 -1.26 0.72 9.30
N LEU A 78 -2.14 1.58 9.80
CA LEU A 78 -3.44 1.14 10.32
C LEU A 78 -4.33 0.59 9.20
N TYR A 79 -4.32 1.24 8.05
CA TYR A 79 -5.08 0.77 6.88
C TYR A 79 -4.61 -0.61 6.42
N LEU A 80 -3.30 -0.81 6.24
CA LEU A 80 -2.77 -2.11 5.83
C LEU A 80 -3.05 -3.19 6.88
N GLY A 81 -2.93 -2.86 8.17
CA GLY A 81 -3.25 -3.76 9.26
C GLY A 81 -4.74 -4.14 9.35
N SER A 82 -5.63 -3.30 8.82
CA SER A 82 -7.08 -3.55 8.82
C SER A 82 -7.50 -4.75 7.98
N PHE A 83 -6.62 -5.20 7.08
CA PHE A 83 -6.87 -6.39 6.25
C PHE A 83 -6.68 -7.71 6.99
N ARG A 84 -6.11 -7.68 8.21
CA ARG A 84 -5.73 -8.90 8.95
C ARG A 84 -6.84 -9.93 9.04
N ASN A 85 -8.07 -9.50 9.25
CA ASN A 85 -9.25 -10.37 9.37
C ASN A 85 -10.25 -10.15 8.23
N HIS A 86 -9.79 -9.57 7.12
CA HIS A 86 -10.61 -9.25 5.96
C HIS A 86 -10.36 -10.25 4.83
N GLY A 87 -11.43 -10.92 4.39
CA GLY A 87 -11.37 -11.88 3.29
C GLY A 87 -11.31 -11.18 1.94
N ALA A 88 -10.22 -11.43 1.21
CA ALA A 88 -10.05 -10.90 -0.14
C ALA A 88 -9.14 -11.82 -0.95
N PHE A 89 -9.41 -11.93 -2.25
CA PHE A 89 -8.46 -12.55 -3.17
C PHE A 89 -7.21 -11.70 -3.30
N HIS A 90 -6.07 -12.34 -3.59
CA HIS A 90 -4.77 -11.66 -3.68
C HIS A 90 -4.77 -10.52 -4.69
N GLU A 91 -5.37 -10.75 -5.85
CA GLU A 91 -5.46 -9.78 -6.93
C GLU A 91 -6.33 -8.57 -6.52
N ASP A 92 -7.50 -8.84 -5.99
CA ASP A 92 -8.43 -7.80 -5.54
C ASP A 92 -7.81 -6.95 -4.42
N CYS A 93 -7.25 -7.62 -3.41
CA CYS A 93 -6.60 -6.95 -2.29
C CYS A 93 -5.49 -6.00 -2.74
N THR A 94 -4.58 -6.50 -3.57
CA THR A 94 -3.44 -5.70 -4.07
C THR A 94 -3.91 -4.50 -4.89
N VAL A 95 -4.81 -4.73 -5.84
CA VAL A 95 -5.30 -3.68 -6.73
C VAL A 95 -6.15 -2.64 -5.97
N ALA A 96 -6.97 -3.09 -5.02
CA ALA A 96 -7.79 -2.20 -4.21
C ALA A 96 -6.95 -1.23 -3.36
N ILE A 97 -5.84 -1.72 -2.79
CA ILE A 97 -4.89 -0.87 -2.05
C ILE A 97 -4.29 0.19 -2.96
N GLY A 98 -3.83 -0.22 -4.14
CA GLY A 98 -3.27 0.71 -5.13
C GLY A 98 -4.26 1.79 -5.54
N LYS A 99 -5.49 1.40 -5.85
CA LYS A 99 -6.55 2.34 -6.25
C LYS A 99 -6.92 3.32 -5.14
N ARG A 100 -7.01 2.84 -3.90
CA ARG A 100 -7.33 3.72 -2.78
C ARG A 100 -6.25 4.78 -2.54
N LEU A 101 -4.99 4.40 -2.64
CA LEU A 101 -3.88 5.35 -2.54
C LEU A 101 -3.87 6.33 -3.71
N ARG A 102 -4.12 5.87 -4.93
CA ARG A 102 -4.26 6.74 -6.09
C ARG A 102 -5.33 7.81 -5.86
N ASP A 103 -6.50 7.41 -5.40
CA ASP A 103 -7.64 8.32 -5.22
C ASP A 103 -7.39 9.31 -4.08
N LEU A 104 -6.70 8.90 -3.02
CA LEU A 104 -6.33 9.77 -1.91
C LEU A 104 -5.28 10.81 -2.31
N LEU A 105 -4.23 10.38 -3.01
CA LEU A 105 -3.00 11.16 -3.20
C LEU A 105 -2.96 11.92 -4.52
N GLU A 106 -3.74 11.47 -5.51
CA GLU A 106 -3.66 12.00 -6.88
C GLU A 106 -2.20 12.13 -7.35
N PRO A 107 -1.41 11.04 -7.26
CA PRO A 107 0.02 11.09 -7.54
C PRO A 107 0.29 11.24 -9.04
N ARG A 108 1.47 11.70 -9.40
CA ARG A 108 1.91 11.69 -10.79
C ARG A 108 2.12 10.28 -11.33
N TYR A 109 2.46 9.37 -10.44
CA TYR A 109 2.60 7.94 -10.73
C TYR A 109 2.48 7.13 -9.45
N LEU A 110 1.90 5.96 -9.54
CA LEU A 110 1.86 4.99 -8.44
C LEU A 110 1.88 3.58 -9.02
N ARG A 111 2.68 2.73 -8.41
CA ARG A 111 2.64 1.29 -8.64
C ARG A 111 2.62 0.53 -7.33
N ILE A 112 2.06 -0.68 -7.36
CA ILE A 112 2.08 -1.62 -6.25
C ILE A 112 2.43 -3.01 -6.77
N GLY A 113 3.33 -3.69 -6.06
CA GLY A 113 3.57 -5.11 -6.20
C GLY A 113 3.12 -5.85 -4.95
N GLY A 114 2.29 -6.85 -5.11
CA GLY A 114 1.90 -7.77 -4.05
C GLY A 114 2.56 -9.12 -4.29
N PHE A 115 3.51 -9.49 -3.43
CA PHE A 115 4.27 -10.74 -3.54
C PHE A 115 3.73 -11.71 -2.50
N TRP A 116 2.76 -12.51 -2.91
CA TRP A 116 2.01 -13.39 -2.04
C TRP A 116 2.71 -14.72 -1.83
N TYR A 117 2.65 -15.21 -0.60
CA TYR A 117 3.18 -16.52 -0.26
C TYR A 117 2.33 -17.62 -0.89
N PRO A 118 2.93 -18.82 -1.15
CA PRO A 118 2.24 -19.84 -1.90
C PRO A 118 1.02 -20.39 -1.17
N ARG A 119 0.03 -20.73 -1.98
CA ARG A 119 -1.13 -21.53 -1.60
C ARG A 119 -1.20 -22.72 -2.53
N GLY A 120 -1.28 -23.94 -1.96
CA GLY A 120 -1.15 -25.14 -2.75
C GLY A 120 0.18 -25.24 -3.50
N GLY A 121 1.25 -24.64 -2.95
CA GLY A 121 2.57 -24.58 -3.57
C GLY A 121 2.73 -23.52 -4.66
N ILE A 122 1.71 -22.71 -4.95
CA ILE A 122 1.74 -21.71 -6.02
C ILE A 122 1.80 -20.29 -5.42
N PRO A 123 2.94 -19.57 -5.55
CA PRO A 123 3.00 -18.17 -5.22
C PRO A 123 2.33 -17.33 -6.31
N ILE A 124 1.75 -16.20 -5.92
CA ILE A 124 1.12 -15.26 -6.85
C ILE A 124 1.75 -13.89 -6.64
N ASP A 125 2.27 -13.30 -7.71
CA ASP A 125 2.73 -11.92 -7.70
C ASP A 125 1.73 -11.09 -8.51
N VAL A 126 1.27 -9.99 -7.92
CA VAL A 126 0.27 -9.09 -8.52
C VAL A 126 0.88 -7.72 -8.68
N PHE A 127 0.79 -7.16 -9.89
CA PHE A 127 1.34 -5.85 -10.21
C PHE A 127 0.26 -4.95 -10.78
N TRP A 128 0.20 -3.73 -10.29
CA TRP A 128 -0.71 -2.70 -10.79
C TRP A 128 -0.02 -1.34 -10.78
N GLN A 129 -0.33 -0.51 -11.77
CA GLN A 129 0.21 0.85 -11.86
C GLN A 129 -0.81 1.80 -12.50
N THR A 130 -0.60 3.10 -12.29
CA THR A 130 -1.51 4.14 -12.78
C THR A 130 -1.29 4.52 -14.24
N GLY A 131 -0.15 4.15 -14.82
CA GLY A 131 0.23 4.51 -16.20
C GLY A 131 1.74 4.46 -16.37
N GLU A 132 2.27 5.35 -17.20
CA GLU A 132 3.71 5.46 -17.42
C GLU A 132 4.37 6.29 -16.32
N PRO A 133 5.54 5.89 -15.78
CA PRO A 133 6.27 6.73 -14.85
C PRO A 133 6.85 7.96 -15.56
N PRO A 134 6.99 9.10 -14.85
CA PRO A 134 7.71 10.25 -15.37
C PRO A 134 9.13 9.89 -15.78
N LYS A 135 9.61 10.46 -16.89
CA LYS A 135 10.99 10.22 -17.36
C LYS A 135 12.07 10.83 -16.45
N THR A 136 11.66 11.68 -15.54
CA THR A 136 12.52 12.38 -14.56
C THR A 136 12.90 11.53 -13.35
N VAL A 137 12.32 10.34 -13.21
CA VAL A 137 12.61 9.42 -12.10
C VAL A 137 13.10 8.09 -12.64
N TRP A 138 13.81 7.35 -11.78
CA TRP A 138 14.01 5.93 -11.98
C TRP A 138 13.23 5.15 -10.93
N LEU A 139 12.74 3.98 -11.32
CA LEU A 139 12.04 3.08 -10.40
C LEU A 139 13.01 2.00 -9.96
N PRO A 140 13.38 1.96 -8.68
CA PRO A 140 14.22 0.88 -8.18
C PRO A 140 13.53 -0.47 -8.34
N ASP A 141 14.32 -1.52 -8.51
CA ASP A 141 13.80 -2.89 -8.46
C ASP A 141 13.01 -3.10 -7.16
N PRO A 142 11.89 -3.83 -7.16
CA PRO A 142 11.14 -4.14 -5.94
C PRO A 142 11.97 -4.80 -4.84
N GLY A 143 13.06 -5.48 -5.18
CA GLY A 143 13.94 -6.11 -4.20
C GLY A 143 13.38 -7.38 -3.59
N VAL A 144 12.22 -7.84 -4.03
CA VAL A 144 11.63 -9.10 -3.60
C VAL A 144 12.06 -10.18 -4.59
N PRO A 145 12.84 -11.18 -4.14
CA PRO A 145 13.27 -12.24 -5.05
C PRO A 145 12.08 -13.07 -5.51
N PRO A 146 12.19 -13.75 -6.67
CA PRO A 146 11.25 -14.81 -7.02
C PRO A 146 11.13 -15.81 -5.87
N TYR A 147 9.97 -16.43 -5.72
CA TYR A 147 9.76 -17.31 -4.59
C TYR A 147 10.84 -18.41 -4.53
N ARG A 148 11.56 -18.46 -3.44
CA ARG A 148 12.55 -19.47 -3.07
C ARG A 148 12.43 -19.79 -1.57
N GLY A 149 11.22 -19.68 -1.00
CA GLY A 149 11.00 -19.77 0.44
C GLY A 149 11.09 -18.40 1.15
N ARG A 150 10.64 -17.35 0.46
CA ARG A 150 10.56 -16.02 1.07
C ARG A 150 9.59 -15.95 2.23
#